data_5b9c3050a917d622a15f7ec5a626d5c1
#
_entry.id   5b9c3050a917d622a15f7ec5a626d5c1
#
_cell.length_a   1.000
_cell.length_b   1.000
_cell.length_c   1.000
_cell.angle_alpha   90.00
_cell.angle_beta   90.00
_cell.angle_gamma   90.00
#
_symmetry.space_group_name_H-M   'P 1'
#
loop_
_entity.id
_entity.type
_entity.pdbx_description
1 polymer ?
#
loop_
_entity_poly.entity_id
_entity_poly.type
_entity_poly.pdbx_seq_one_letter_code
_entity_poly.pdbx_strand_id
1 'polypeptide(L)'
;MTTLSVLRNQRTIYSREQLFGGKQLTDEIMRRFGLSYEEAGRAKRKGGLPDSYESEALEPFKESLVQQIGRLLQFFFAGSEYSKVDQVVLAGGCAAIEGLGPLLQEQLGVPCIVANPLARMSLSARVQAQVLAQDAPALMIAVGLALRSFD
;
A
#
# COMPACT_ATOMS: atom_id res chain seq x y z
N MET A 1 8.69 0.35 4.15
CA MET A 1 8.29 -0.64 5.17
C MET A 1 6.85 -1.05 4.90
N THR A 2 6.57 -2.34 4.99
CA THR A 2 5.22 -2.92 4.89
C THR A 2 4.87 -3.53 6.25
N THR A 3 3.70 -3.23 6.77
CA THR A 3 3.18 -3.78 8.01
C THR A 3 1.94 -4.61 7.70
N LEU A 4 1.96 -5.88 8.06
CA LEU A 4 0.76 -6.72 8.07
C LEU A 4 0.13 -6.64 9.46
N SER A 5 -1.14 -6.27 9.50
CA SER A 5 -1.96 -6.34 10.72
C SER A 5 -3.19 -7.20 10.44
N VAL A 6 -3.36 -8.27 11.19
CA VAL A 6 -4.55 -9.13 11.11
C VAL A 6 -5.52 -8.72 12.19
N LEU A 7 -6.75 -8.44 11.79
CA LEU A 7 -7.81 -8.00 12.69
C LEU A 7 -8.90 -9.08 12.80
N ARG A 8 -9.39 -9.29 14.01
CA ARG A 8 -10.59 -10.09 14.30
C ARG A 8 -11.49 -9.31 15.26
N ASN A 9 -12.75 -9.15 14.91
CA ASN A 9 -13.70 -8.38 15.72
C ASN A 9 -13.18 -6.97 16.07
N GLN A 10 -12.60 -6.27 15.06
CA GLN A 10 -12.00 -4.92 15.18
C GLN A 10 -10.79 -4.83 16.14
N ARG A 11 -10.21 -5.95 16.53
CA ARG A 11 -8.99 -5.99 17.35
C ARG A 11 -7.86 -6.61 16.55
N THR A 12 -6.68 -6.02 16.66
CA THR A 12 -5.47 -6.58 16.08
C THR A 12 -5.07 -7.83 16.88
N ILE A 13 -5.02 -8.97 16.20
CA ILE A 13 -4.60 -10.26 16.78
C ILE A 13 -3.19 -10.66 16.36
N TYR A 14 -2.66 -10.05 15.30
CA TYR A 14 -1.31 -10.28 14.81
C TYR A 14 -0.80 -9.02 14.10
N SER A 15 0.48 -8.72 14.25
CA SER A 15 1.15 -7.66 13.51
C SER A 15 2.59 -8.05 13.21
N ARG A 16 3.04 -7.80 11.99
CA ARG A 16 4.42 -8.06 11.57
C ARG A 16 4.86 -7.02 10.55
N GLU A 17 6.12 -6.60 10.67
CA GLU A 17 6.74 -5.63 9.79
C GLU A 17 7.77 -6.29 8.89
N GLN A 18 7.89 -5.75 7.68
CA GLN A 18 8.87 -6.13 6.67
C GLN A 18 9.52 -4.88 6.11
N LEU A 19 10.86 -4.87 6.06
CA LEU A 19 11.63 -3.74 5.49
C LEU A 19 11.58 -3.77 3.95
N PHE A 20 10.38 -3.73 3.41
CA PHE A 20 10.09 -3.63 1.98
C PHE A 20 8.95 -2.65 1.75
N GLY A 21 9.00 -1.85 0.68
CA GLY A 21 7.94 -0.88 0.36
C GLY A 21 8.39 0.17 -0.65
N GLY A 22 7.69 1.27 -0.74
CA GLY A 22 7.89 2.30 -1.76
C GLY A 22 9.29 2.94 -1.82
N LYS A 23 10.10 2.78 -0.78
CA LYS A 23 11.50 3.21 -0.80
C LYS A 23 12.30 2.36 -1.79
N GLN A 24 12.13 1.05 -1.80
CA GLN A 24 12.81 0.14 -2.73
C GLN A 24 12.52 0.50 -4.20
N LEU A 25 11.26 0.87 -4.51
CA LEU A 25 10.94 1.37 -5.85
C LEU A 25 11.67 2.68 -6.16
N THR A 26 11.78 3.60 -5.20
CA THR A 26 12.52 4.85 -5.41
C THR A 26 14.01 4.57 -5.62
N ASP A 27 14.61 3.68 -4.83
CA ASP A 27 16.02 3.29 -4.96
C ASP A 27 16.28 2.62 -6.33
N GLU A 28 15.33 1.80 -6.84
CA GLU A 28 15.42 1.18 -8.16
C GLU A 28 15.34 2.21 -9.29
N ILE A 29 14.45 3.20 -9.17
CA ILE A 29 14.35 4.32 -10.13
C ILE A 29 15.66 5.11 -10.16
N MET A 30 16.22 5.43 -9.01
CA MET A 30 17.52 6.12 -8.92
C MET A 30 18.62 5.34 -9.63
N ARG A 31 18.69 4.05 -9.36
CA ARG A 31 19.72 3.16 -9.91
C ARG A 31 19.63 3.01 -11.44
N ARG A 32 18.42 2.86 -11.97
CA ARG A 32 18.21 2.60 -13.40
C ARG A 32 18.27 3.86 -14.24
N PHE A 33 17.71 4.94 -13.75
CA PHE A 33 17.54 6.17 -14.54
C PHE A 33 18.51 7.29 -14.16
N GLY A 34 19.42 7.03 -13.20
CA GLY A 34 20.44 8.01 -12.80
C GLY A 34 19.88 9.26 -12.11
N LEU A 35 18.70 9.16 -11.49
CA LEU A 35 18.02 10.26 -10.83
C LEU A 35 18.45 10.40 -9.36
N SER A 36 18.42 11.63 -8.84
CA SER A 36 18.51 11.85 -7.41
C SER A 36 17.29 11.30 -6.66
N TYR A 37 17.39 11.14 -5.34
CA TYR A 37 16.27 10.65 -4.52
C TYR A 37 15.01 11.54 -4.66
N GLU A 38 15.20 12.85 -4.70
CA GLU A 38 14.10 13.81 -4.84
C GLU A 38 13.44 13.73 -6.22
N GLU A 39 14.25 13.65 -7.28
CA GLU A 39 13.77 13.51 -8.65
C GLU A 39 13.04 12.19 -8.84
N ALA A 40 13.60 11.07 -8.40
CA ALA A 40 12.97 9.76 -8.44
C ALA A 40 11.65 9.72 -7.66
N GLY A 41 11.62 10.32 -6.46
CA GLY A 41 10.41 10.43 -5.66
C GLY A 41 9.33 11.32 -6.28
N ARG A 42 9.73 12.37 -7.00
CA ARG A 42 8.82 13.24 -7.76
C ARG A 42 8.28 12.52 -9.00
N ALA A 43 9.16 11.93 -9.79
CA ALA A 43 8.81 11.22 -11.02
C ALA A 43 7.88 10.03 -10.76
N LYS A 44 8.13 9.28 -9.68
CA LYS A 44 7.25 8.20 -9.24
C LYS A 44 5.80 8.64 -8.97
N ARG A 45 5.59 9.88 -8.48
CA ARG A 45 4.25 10.40 -8.14
C ARG A 45 3.59 11.19 -9.27
N LYS A 46 4.38 11.88 -10.09
CA LYS A 46 3.88 12.81 -11.11
C LYS A 46 4.04 12.31 -12.54
N GLY A 47 4.73 11.20 -12.72
CA GLY A 47 5.14 10.72 -14.04
C GLY A 47 6.40 11.43 -14.55
N GLY A 48 6.71 11.19 -15.83
CA GLY A 48 7.89 11.73 -16.50
C GLY A 48 9.09 10.79 -16.49
N LEU A 49 8.86 9.52 -16.13
CA LEU A 49 9.84 8.44 -16.30
C LEU A 49 9.77 7.90 -17.75
N PRO A 50 10.86 7.31 -18.27
CA PRO A 50 10.86 6.66 -19.60
C PRO A 50 9.82 5.54 -19.69
N ASP A 51 9.42 5.19 -20.92
CA ASP A 51 8.43 4.13 -21.19
C ASP A 51 8.86 2.76 -20.62
N SER A 52 10.18 2.51 -20.52
CA SER A 52 10.72 1.29 -19.91
C SER A 52 10.50 1.20 -18.38
N TYR A 53 10.10 2.29 -17.72
CA TYR A 53 9.88 2.30 -16.27
C TYR A 53 8.89 1.23 -15.82
N GLU A 54 7.81 1.08 -16.54
CA GLU A 54 6.76 0.13 -16.15
C GLU A 54 7.29 -1.31 -16.16
N SER A 55 7.89 -1.73 -17.27
CA SER A 55 8.38 -3.10 -17.43
C SER A 55 9.66 -3.39 -16.63
N GLU A 56 10.54 -2.40 -16.46
CA GLU A 56 11.86 -2.63 -15.85
C GLU A 56 11.90 -2.38 -14.33
N ALA A 57 11.02 -1.54 -13.81
CA ALA A 57 11.05 -1.16 -12.40
C ALA A 57 9.72 -1.41 -11.68
N LEU A 58 8.59 -0.97 -12.25
CA LEU A 58 7.30 -1.01 -11.56
C LEU A 58 6.74 -2.43 -11.47
N GLU A 59 6.69 -3.17 -12.58
CA GLU A 59 6.17 -4.55 -12.56
C GLU A 59 7.00 -5.48 -11.67
N PRO A 60 8.35 -5.54 -11.76
CA PRO A 60 9.16 -6.34 -10.83
C PRO A 60 8.98 -5.94 -9.37
N PHE A 61 8.77 -4.65 -9.11
CA PHE A 61 8.47 -4.17 -7.75
C PHE A 61 7.11 -4.67 -7.25
N LYS A 62 6.05 -4.60 -8.08
CA LYS A 62 4.71 -5.11 -7.74
C LYS A 62 4.76 -6.59 -7.41
N GLU A 63 5.40 -7.40 -8.25
CA GLU A 63 5.58 -8.83 -8.03
C GLU A 63 6.32 -9.12 -6.72
N SER A 64 7.43 -8.43 -6.48
CA SER A 64 8.19 -8.57 -5.23
C SER A 64 7.35 -8.19 -4.01
N LEU A 65 6.56 -7.11 -4.08
CA LEU A 65 5.70 -6.67 -2.99
C LEU A 65 4.62 -7.72 -2.68
N VAL A 66 3.99 -8.29 -3.71
CA VAL A 66 2.98 -9.34 -3.57
C VAL A 66 3.58 -10.61 -2.92
N GLN A 67 4.78 -11.02 -3.35
CA GLN A 67 5.49 -12.13 -2.73
C GLN A 67 5.79 -11.87 -1.24
N GLN A 68 6.22 -10.65 -0.88
CA GLN A 68 6.48 -10.30 0.52
C GLN A 68 5.19 -10.36 1.36
N ILE A 69 4.07 -9.86 0.84
CA ILE A 69 2.77 -9.92 1.52
C ILE A 69 2.32 -11.38 1.68
N GLY A 70 2.46 -12.20 0.64
CA GLY A 70 2.17 -13.64 0.69
C GLY A 70 2.97 -14.35 1.78
N ARG A 71 4.27 -14.08 1.89
CA ARG A 71 5.13 -14.63 2.96
C ARG A 71 4.67 -14.19 4.36
N LEU A 72 4.30 -12.91 4.52
CA LEU A 72 3.79 -12.42 5.81
C LEU A 72 2.51 -13.14 6.24
N LEU A 73 1.60 -13.41 5.29
CA LEU A 73 0.39 -14.20 5.55
C LEU A 73 0.71 -15.67 5.87
N GLN A 74 1.65 -16.28 5.16
CA GLN A 74 2.10 -17.65 5.46
C GLN A 74 2.66 -17.76 6.89
N PHE A 75 3.44 -16.77 7.35
CA PHE A 75 3.91 -16.74 8.73
C PHE A 75 2.78 -16.61 9.74
N PHE A 76 1.75 -15.81 9.42
CA PHE A 76 0.57 -15.72 10.26
C PHE A 76 -0.15 -17.07 10.36
N PHE A 77 -0.43 -17.73 9.24
CA PHE A 77 -1.09 -19.04 9.22
C PHE A 77 -0.29 -20.13 9.92
N ALA A 78 1.03 -20.16 9.72
CA ALA A 78 1.90 -21.15 10.38
C ALA A 78 1.99 -20.97 11.90
N GLY A 79 1.80 -19.75 12.40
CA GLY A 79 1.88 -19.43 13.83
C GLY A 79 0.53 -19.29 14.55
N SER A 80 -0.59 -19.60 13.88
CA SER A 80 -1.93 -19.42 14.40
C SER A 80 -2.85 -20.59 14.06
N GLU A 81 -4.02 -20.62 14.66
CA GLU A 81 -5.10 -21.60 14.34
C GLU A 81 -5.89 -21.25 13.07
N TYR A 82 -5.58 -20.10 12.44
CA TYR A 82 -6.29 -19.62 11.26
C TYR A 82 -5.66 -20.15 9.98
N SER A 83 -6.49 -20.58 9.04
CA SER A 83 -6.08 -21.06 7.73
C SER A 83 -6.46 -20.13 6.58
N LYS A 84 -7.24 -19.08 6.85
CA LYS A 84 -7.70 -18.11 5.85
C LYS A 84 -7.91 -16.73 6.46
N VAL A 85 -7.91 -15.74 5.59
CA VAL A 85 -8.42 -14.38 5.85
C VAL A 85 -9.56 -14.11 4.89
N ASP A 86 -10.54 -13.31 5.28
CA ASP A 86 -11.74 -13.06 4.47
C ASP A 86 -11.51 -11.97 3.43
N GLN A 87 -10.62 -11.01 3.74
CA GLN A 87 -10.33 -9.86 2.90
C GLN A 87 -8.97 -9.27 3.24
N VAL A 88 -8.31 -8.70 2.25
CA VAL A 88 -7.10 -7.87 2.42
C VAL A 88 -7.46 -6.41 2.14
N VAL A 89 -7.08 -5.54 3.05
CA VAL A 89 -7.24 -4.08 2.90
C VAL A 89 -5.87 -3.45 2.73
N LEU A 90 -5.63 -2.86 1.56
CA LEU A 90 -4.39 -2.17 1.23
C LEU A 90 -4.46 -0.71 1.68
N ALA A 91 -3.47 -0.27 2.43
CA ALA A 91 -3.33 1.11 2.88
C ALA A 91 -1.89 1.61 2.69
N GLY A 92 -1.71 2.91 2.67
CA GLY A 92 -0.42 3.54 2.47
C GLY A 92 -0.17 3.94 1.01
N GLY A 93 0.94 4.64 0.76
CA GLY A 93 1.24 5.20 -0.55
C GLY A 93 1.40 4.17 -1.68
N CYS A 94 1.86 2.94 -1.37
CA CYS A 94 1.95 1.87 -2.37
C CYS A 94 0.59 1.30 -2.77
N ALA A 95 -0.43 1.45 -1.93
CA ALA A 95 -1.79 0.97 -2.24
C ALA A 95 -2.42 1.71 -3.43
N ALA A 96 -1.93 2.92 -3.74
CA ALA A 96 -2.36 3.71 -4.89
C ALA A 96 -1.70 3.28 -6.22
N ILE A 97 -0.77 2.31 -6.21
CA ILE A 97 -0.13 1.80 -7.44
C ILE A 97 -1.18 1.04 -8.23
N GLU A 98 -1.37 1.47 -9.48
CA GLU A 98 -2.32 0.85 -10.40
C GLU A 98 -2.01 -0.63 -10.63
N GLY A 99 -3.04 -1.46 -10.65
CA GLY A 99 -2.92 -2.90 -10.85
C GLY A 99 -2.45 -3.71 -9.63
N LEU A 100 -1.95 -3.08 -8.56
CA LEU A 100 -1.45 -3.80 -7.38
C LEU A 100 -2.55 -4.60 -6.66
N GLY A 101 -3.72 -4.01 -6.46
CA GLY A 101 -4.86 -4.69 -5.82
C GLY A 101 -5.31 -5.95 -6.56
N PRO A 102 -5.63 -5.86 -7.86
CA PRO A 102 -5.95 -7.01 -8.69
C PRO A 102 -4.86 -8.09 -8.69
N LEU A 103 -3.59 -7.72 -8.83
CA LEU A 103 -2.46 -8.66 -8.80
C LEU A 103 -2.38 -9.40 -7.46
N LEU A 104 -2.59 -8.69 -6.36
CA LEU A 104 -2.59 -9.27 -5.02
C LEU A 104 -3.78 -10.21 -4.81
N GLN A 105 -4.96 -9.83 -5.30
CA GLN A 105 -6.16 -10.67 -5.26
C GLN A 105 -5.97 -11.97 -6.03
N GLU A 106 -5.38 -11.91 -7.23
CA GLU A 106 -5.07 -13.07 -8.05
C GLU A 106 -4.08 -14.01 -7.35
N GLN A 107 -2.98 -13.48 -6.83
CA GLN A 107 -1.92 -14.27 -6.20
C GLN A 107 -2.32 -14.87 -4.85
N LEU A 108 -3.13 -14.18 -4.06
CA LEU A 108 -3.55 -14.63 -2.73
C LEU A 108 -4.86 -15.42 -2.76
N GLY A 109 -5.66 -15.34 -3.83
CA GLY A 109 -6.99 -15.93 -3.90
C GLY A 109 -7.99 -15.32 -2.90
N VAL A 110 -7.74 -14.07 -2.45
CA VAL A 110 -8.53 -13.38 -1.41
C VAL A 110 -8.94 -11.99 -1.93
N PRO A 111 -10.20 -11.56 -1.72
CA PRO A 111 -10.63 -10.22 -2.12
C PRO A 111 -9.72 -9.14 -1.56
N CYS A 112 -9.24 -8.25 -2.44
CA CYS A 112 -8.37 -7.14 -2.07
C CYS A 112 -9.04 -5.81 -2.37
N ILE A 113 -9.08 -4.91 -1.39
CA ILE A 113 -9.60 -3.55 -1.57
C ILE A 113 -8.55 -2.52 -1.16
N VAL A 114 -8.59 -1.37 -1.81
CA VAL A 114 -7.78 -0.21 -1.41
C VAL A 114 -8.55 0.60 -0.38
N ALA A 115 -7.92 0.92 0.73
CA ALA A 115 -8.53 1.66 1.81
C ALA A 115 -8.86 3.10 1.38
N ASN A 116 -10.07 3.53 1.69
CA ASN A 116 -10.46 4.93 1.62
C ASN A 116 -11.04 5.38 2.96
N PRO A 117 -10.22 5.97 3.84
CA PRO A 117 -10.68 6.40 5.16
C PRO A 117 -11.67 7.56 5.12
N LEU A 118 -11.80 8.23 3.96
CA LEU A 118 -12.63 9.42 3.77
C LEU A 118 -14.00 9.10 3.13
N ALA A 119 -14.27 7.84 2.79
CA ALA A 119 -15.47 7.42 2.05
C ALA A 119 -16.80 7.84 2.70
N ARG A 120 -16.82 8.07 4.01
CA ARG A 120 -17.99 8.47 4.78
C ARG A 120 -17.93 9.90 5.32
N MET A 121 -16.98 10.70 4.81
CA MET A 121 -16.78 12.08 5.25
C MET A 121 -17.27 13.08 4.22
N SER A 122 -17.83 14.20 4.68
CA SER A 122 -18.14 15.34 3.83
C SER A 122 -16.89 16.20 3.63
N LEU A 123 -16.64 16.62 2.40
CA LEU A 123 -15.50 17.46 2.07
C LEU A 123 -15.92 18.93 2.06
N SER A 124 -15.09 19.79 2.66
CA SER A 124 -15.23 21.24 2.52
C SER A 124 -14.99 21.65 1.06
N ALA A 125 -15.69 22.69 0.59
CA ALA A 125 -15.50 23.26 -0.75
C ALA A 125 -14.06 23.77 -1.02
N ARG A 126 -13.26 23.95 0.03
CA ARG A 126 -11.84 24.34 -0.08
C ARG A 126 -10.91 23.18 -0.43
N VAL A 127 -11.39 21.94 -0.37
CA VAL A 127 -10.59 20.73 -0.58
C VAL A 127 -10.79 20.25 -2.01
N GLN A 128 -9.69 19.99 -2.71
CA GLN A 128 -9.71 19.41 -4.06
C GLN A 128 -9.98 17.90 -3.96
N ALA A 129 -11.21 17.49 -4.25
CA ALA A 129 -11.66 16.11 -4.08
C ALA A 129 -10.83 15.10 -4.88
N GLN A 130 -10.40 15.46 -6.10
CA GLN A 130 -9.60 14.55 -6.96
C GLN A 130 -8.20 14.27 -6.36
N VAL A 131 -7.52 15.31 -5.87
CA VAL A 131 -6.20 15.15 -5.23
C VAL A 131 -6.33 14.33 -3.96
N LEU A 132 -7.35 14.62 -3.16
CA LEU A 132 -7.58 13.89 -1.92
C LEU A 132 -7.92 12.41 -2.16
N ALA A 133 -8.66 12.10 -3.22
CA ALA A 133 -8.99 10.71 -3.56
C ALA A 133 -7.74 9.88 -3.92
N GLN A 134 -6.75 10.47 -4.58
CA GLN A 134 -5.48 9.82 -4.90
C GLN A 134 -4.63 9.57 -3.65
N ASP A 135 -4.66 10.49 -2.69
CA ASP A 135 -3.87 10.41 -1.46
C ASP A 135 -4.60 9.61 -0.35
N ALA A 136 -5.89 9.35 -0.50
CA ALA A 136 -6.72 8.72 0.54
C ALA A 136 -6.12 7.46 1.16
N PRO A 137 -5.56 6.50 0.40
CA PRO A 137 -4.95 5.31 0.99
C PRO A 137 -3.76 5.61 1.91
N ALA A 138 -3.00 6.67 1.63
CA ALA A 138 -1.86 7.10 2.44
C ALA A 138 -2.28 7.81 3.74
N LEU A 139 -3.51 8.30 3.81
CA LEU A 139 -4.02 9.08 4.94
C LEU A 139 -4.64 8.25 6.06
N MET A 140 -4.67 6.91 5.95
CA MET A 140 -5.29 6.02 6.92
C MET A 140 -4.88 6.30 8.37
N ILE A 141 -3.58 6.45 8.62
CA ILE A 141 -3.06 6.71 9.97
C ILE A 141 -3.48 8.10 10.45
N ALA A 142 -3.33 9.12 9.60
CA ALA A 142 -3.67 10.49 9.95
C ALA A 142 -5.16 10.65 10.27
N VAL A 143 -6.03 10.05 9.45
CA VAL A 143 -7.48 10.06 9.68
C VAL A 143 -7.84 9.30 10.95
N GLY A 144 -7.24 8.11 11.15
CA GLY A 144 -7.47 7.33 12.38
C GLY A 144 -7.07 8.08 13.64
N LEU A 145 -5.94 8.82 13.60
CA LEU A 145 -5.51 9.66 14.71
C LEU A 145 -6.45 10.86 14.93
N ALA A 146 -6.92 11.48 13.87
CA ALA A 146 -7.86 12.61 13.96
C ALA A 146 -9.23 12.22 14.51
N LEU A 147 -9.62 10.94 14.36
CA LEU A 147 -10.88 10.40 14.88
C LEU A 147 -10.77 9.92 16.34
N ARG A 148 -9.56 9.90 16.93
CA ARG A 148 -9.42 9.55 18.35
C ARG A 148 -10.03 10.67 19.19
N SER A 149 -10.96 10.30 20.08
CA SER A 149 -11.29 11.15 21.20
C SER A 149 -10.15 11.10 22.23
N PHE A 150 -9.68 12.24 22.64
CA PHE A 150 -8.76 12.39 23.78
C PHE A 150 -9.62 12.85 24.95
N ASP A 151 -10.17 11.90 25.72
CA ASP A 151 -10.85 12.14 26.97
C ASP A 151 -9.84 12.19 28.11
#